data_fdc1c894a314e6fb6717d927a0051152
#
_entry.id   fdc1c894a314e6fb6717d927a0051152
#
_cell.length_a   1.000
_cell.length_b   1.000
_cell.length_c   1.000
_cell.angle_alpha   90.00
_cell.angle_beta   90.00
_cell.angle_gamma   90.00
#
_symmetry.space_group_name_H-M   'P 1'
#
loop_
_entity.id
_entity.type
_entity.pdbx_description
1 polymer ?
#
loop_
_entity_poly.entity_id
_entity_poly.type
_entity_poly.pdbx_seq_one_letter_code
_entity_poly.pdbx_strand_id
1 'polypeptide(L)'
;MVLANRTRVQNSRTLLRAFGGLNEGYGCSEAEYSAGINFSSRDFPALSTRKPRRKLRTLTGLNGMYHLNGLLTVCGKDLVYTPDDGGETVTCTDAVADSKKALVGLGTKILIFPDKVAFDTADGSVSALGACWKAEGQSVEFAPCDAEGRTYTPTGVGREEPESPADGQIFLKVEDEEHPWRYDGTLEVYSAASGNWTALPLGYCRITAAGAQEKFCQWDTVTVQGTAAKQAGQWEALDGDCVVYAVTENSLCVRADPAGDYFYGTLVQGTDAAQWTSLDGSQTRSIAAEQTVQLERRVPDLDFVTECDN
;
A
#
# COMPACT_ATOMS: atom_id res chain seq x y z
N MET A 1 75.79 1.68 47.13
CA MET A 1 74.35 1.35 46.79
C MET A 1 73.58 2.65 46.72
N VAL A 2 73.38 3.19 45.51
CA VAL A 2 72.67 4.46 45.29
C VAL A 2 71.20 4.17 45.21
N LEU A 3 70.43 4.62 46.17
CA LEU A 3 68.94 4.52 46.14
C LEU A 3 68.42 5.48 45.06
N ALA A 4 67.77 4.92 44.08
CA ALA A 4 67.11 5.70 43.03
C ALA A 4 66.13 6.67 43.67
N ASN A 5 66.28 7.95 43.36
CA ASN A 5 65.40 9.02 43.80
C ASN A 5 63.98 8.74 43.18
N ARG A 6 63.08 8.32 44.02
CA ARG A 6 61.68 8.18 43.58
C ARG A 6 61.10 9.54 43.25
N THR A 7 60.95 9.82 41.99
CA THR A 7 60.28 11.03 41.51
C THR A 7 58.89 11.02 42.13
N ARG A 8 58.54 11.98 42.96
CA ARG A 8 57.19 12.17 43.46
C ARG A 8 56.32 12.47 42.27
N VAL A 9 55.41 11.56 42.00
CA VAL A 9 54.32 11.81 41.06
C VAL A 9 53.51 12.99 41.62
N GLN A 10 53.50 14.11 40.92
CA GLN A 10 52.64 15.23 41.28
C GLN A 10 51.19 14.79 40.99
N ASN A 11 50.41 14.69 42.05
CA ASN A 11 48.96 14.50 41.89
C ASN A 11 48.38 15.81 41.36
N SER A 12 48.06 15.87 40.09
CA SER A 12 47.25 16.95 39.54
C SER A 12 45.79 16.68 39.82
N ARG A 13 45.07 17.65 40.33
CA ARG A 13 43.62 17.57 40.58
C ARG A 13 42.94 18.60 39.69
N THR A 14 42.19 18.12 38.71
CA THR A 14 41.39 18.97 37.85
C THR A 14 39.93 18.97 38.36
N LEU A 15 39.37 20.14 38.59
CA LEU A 15 38.00 20.30 38.99
C LEU A 15 37.16 20.64 37.73
N LEU A 16 36.40 19.72 37.27
CA LEU A 16 35.43 19.95 36.21
C LEU A 16 34.17 20.58 36.79
N ARG A 17 33.85 21.80 36.40
CA ARG A 17 32.65 22.56 36.88
C ARG A 17 31.47 22.40 35.96
N ALA A 18 31.68 21.99 34.73
CA ALA A 18 30.65 21.71 33.75
C ALA A 18 30.98 20.39 33.04
N PHE A 19 29.97 19.58 32.82
CA PHE A 19 30.09 18.32 32.13
C PHE A 19 29.41 18.44 30.77
N GLY A 20 30.13 18.23 29.67
CA GLY A 20 29.69 18.47 28.30
C GLY A 20 28.91 17.33 27.68
N GLY A 21 28.89 16.15 28.32
CA GLY A 21 28.14 14.98 27.82
C GLY A 21 28.98 14.05 26.94
N LEU A 22 28.28 13.23 26.14
CA LEU A 22 28.86 12.32 25.17
C LEU A 22 29.25 13.08 23.90
N ASN A 23 30.49 12.95 23.46
CA ASN A 23 30.98 13.48 22.20
C ASN A 23 31.73 12.37 21.44
N GLU A 24 31.13 11.82 20.40
CA GLU A 24 31.71 10.79 19.55
C GLU A 24 32.52 11.34 18.38
N GLY A 25 32.68 12.67 18.29
CA GLY A 25 33.48 13.33 17.28
C GLY A 25 34.98 13.27 17.56
N TYR A 26 35.79 13.75 16.61
CA TYR A 26 37.28 13.73 16.69
C TYR A 26 37.88 14.65 17.74
N GLY A 27 37.12 15.50 18.39
CA GLY A 27 37.60 16.46 19.37
C GLY A 27 36.89 16.40 20.69
N CYS A 28 37.13 15.37 21.50
CA CYS A 28 36.58 15.25 22.85
C CYS A 28 37.36 16.14 23.81
N SER A 29 36.70 17.09 24.49
CA SER A 29 37.33 17.95 25.51
C SER A 29 37.44 17.21 26.84
N GLU A 30 38.25 17.75 27.80
CA GLU A 30 38.34 17.16 29.14
C GLU A 30 37.03 17.17 29.92
N ALA A 31 36.02 17.96 29.49
CA ALA A 31 34.71 18.03 30.09
C ALA A 31 33.71 17.06 29.46
N GLU A 32 34.11 16.32 28.43
CA GLU A 32 33.27 15.39 27.67
C GLU A 32 33.79 13.97 27.78
N TYR A 33 32.98 12.98 27.42
CA TYR A 33 33.42 11.60 27.29
C TYR A 33 33.05 11.06 25.90
N SER A 34 33.94 10.26 25.34
CA SER A 34 33.77 9.65 24.02
C SER A 34 33.07 8.29 24.07
N ALA A 35 33.04 7.65 25.23
CA ALA A 35 32.35 6.40 25.45
C ALA A 35 31.93 6.26 26.91
N GLY A 36 30.79 5.67 27.17
CA GLY A 36 30.33 5.45 28.54
C GLY A 36 29.52 4.16 28.66
N ILE A 37 29.85 3.35 29.64
CA ILE A 37 29.07 2.14 29.98
C ILE A 37 28.49 2.34 31.38
N ASN A 38 27.14 2.11 31.48
CA ASN A 38 26.39 2.22 32.73
C ASN A 38 26.34 3.63 33.36
N PHE A 39 26.57 4.68 32.59
CA PHE A 39 26.33 6.06 32.99
C PHE A 39 25.01 6.60 32.43
N SER A 40 24.46 7.61 33.10
CA SER A 40 23.27 8.34 32.69
C SER A 40 23.49 9.83 32.88
N SER A 41 23.18 10.63 31.87
CA SER A 41 23.14 12.09 31.93
C SER A 41 21.75 12.65 32.26
N ARG A 42 20.82 11.85 32.73
CA ARG A 42 19.44 12.30 33.07
C ARG A 42 19.41 13.32 34.19
N ASP A 43 20.39 13.27 35.07
CA ASP A 43 20.52 14.19 36.21
C ASP A 43 21.51 15.32 35.93
N PHE A 44 21.59 15.75 34.64
CA PHE A 44 22.51 16.84 34.23
C PHE A 44 22.38 18.06 35.17
N PRO A 45 23.51 18.67 35.66
CA PRO A 45 24.88 18.47 35.19
C PRO A 45 25.67 17.31 35.89
N ALA A 46 25.02 16.52 36.67
CA ALA A 46 25.64 15.37 37.33
C ALA A 46 25.66 14.14 36.40
N LEU A 47 26.78 13.44 36.36
CA LEU A 47 26.88 12.14 35.76
C LEU A 47 26.58 11.08 36.82
N SER A 48 25.47 10.39 36.67
CA SER A 48 25.06 9.35 37.61
C SER A 48 25.26 7.93 37.02
N THR A 49 25.41 6.96 37.90
CA THR A 49 25.38 5.56 37.44
C THR A 49 23.96 5.17 37.01
N ARG A 50 23.87 4.38 35.96
CA ARG A 50 22.58 3.83 35.52
C ARG A 50 21.98 2.99 36.66
N LYS A 51 20.71 3.25 36.94
CA LYS A 51 19.96 2.44 37.92
C LYS A 51 19.93 0.97 37.52
N PRO A 52 20.00 0.03 38.47
CA PRO A 52 19.93 -1.39 38.17
C PRO A 52 18.63 -1.75 37.45
N ARG A 53 18.72 -2.65 36.49
CA ARG A 53 17.54 -3.20 35.82
C ARG A 53 16.83 -4.15 36.77
N ARG A 54 15.53 -4.06 36.84
CA ARG A 54 14.71 -5.07 37.55
C ARG A 54 13.86 -5.81 36.52
N LYS A 55 13.60 -7.06 36.78
CA LYS A 55 12.66 -7.86 36.00
C LYS A 55 11.24 -7.34 36.27
N LEU A 56 10.53 -6.88 35.25
CA LEU A 56 9.14 -6.42 35.34
C LEU A 56 8.19 -7.58 35.19
N ARG A 57 8.34 -8.38 34.15
CA ARG A 57 7.52 -9.57 33.87
C ARG A 57 8.28 -10.58 33.02
N THR A 58 7.76 -11.79 32.93
CA THR A 58 8.22 -12.79 31.96
C THR A 58 7.18 -12.88 30.85
N LEU A 59 7.64 -12.82 29.61
CA LEU A 59 6.80 -13.04 28.43
C LEU A 59 7.23 -14.36 27.79
N THR A 60 6.27 -15.16 27.37
CA THR A 60 6.50 -16.43 26.68
C THR A 60 6.15 -16.24 25.21
N GLY A 61 6.97 -16.75 24.29
CA GLY A 61 6.69 -16.65 22.86
C GLY A 61 6.70 -15.19 22.34
N LEU A 62 7.61 -14.35 22.85
CA LEU A 62 7.68 -12.96 22.42
C LEU A 62 8.22 -12.86 20.99
N ASN A 63 7.37 -12.41 20.06
CA ASN A 63 7.65 -12.22 18.64
C ASN A 63 8.02 -10.77 18.28
N GLY A 64 7.58 -9.81 19.09
CA GLY A 64 7.88 -8.40 18.90
C GLY A 64 7.47 -7.55 20.11
N MET A 65 8.09 -6.37 20.23
CA MET A 65 7.77 -5.41 21.28
C MET A 65 8.03 -4.00 20.75
N TYR A 66 7.07 -3.10 20.96
CA TYR A 66 7.18 -1.71 20.53
C TYR A 66 6.54 -0.78 21.55
N HIS A 67 7.10 0.40 21.71
CA HIS A 67 6.59 1.41 22.62
C HIS A 67 6.13 2.65 21.87
N LEU A 68 4.83 2.93 21.93
CA LEU A 68 4.19 4.13 21.38
C LEU A 68 3.00 4.48 22.28
N ASN A 69 3.12 5.51 23.12
CA ASN A 69 2.11 5.90 24.12
C ASN A 69 1.70 4.77 25.08
N GLY A 70 2.45 3.71 25.10
CA GLY A 70 2.23 2.48 25.82
C GLY A 70 3.10 1.35 25.25
N LEU A 71 3.06 0.21 25.87
CA LEU A 71 3.86 -0.94 25.46
C LEU A 71 2.99 -1.97 24.74
N LEU A 72 3.23 -2.13 23.42
CA LEU A 72 2.71 -3.25 22.63
C LEU A 72 3.67 -4.44 22.75
N THR A 73 3.15 -5.61 23.07
CA THR A 73 3.88 -6.89 23.02
C THR A 73 3.13 -7.87 22.14
N VAL A 74 3.86 -8.57 21.29
CA VAL A 74 3.32 -9.63 20.42
C VAL A 74 3.80 -10.96 21.00
N CYS A 75 2.88 -11.75 21.54
CA CYS A 75 3.19 -13.04 22.14
C CYS A 75 2.43 -14.15 21.40
N GLY A 76 3.15 -14.99 20.66
CA GLY A 76 2.52 -15.94 19.74
C GLY A 76 1.71 -15.20 18.68
N LYS A 77 0.40 -15.37 18.68
CA LYS A 77 -0.55 -14.72 17.78
C LYS A 77 -1.26 -13.52 18.38
N ASP A 78 -1.06 -13.23 19.65
CA ASP A 78 -1.82 -12.23 20.40
C ASP A 78 -1.05 -10.91 20.51
N LEU A 79 -1.79 -9.81 20.37
CA LEU A 79 -1.31 -8.46 20.64
C LEU A 79 -1.79 -8.04 22.02
N VAL A 80 -0.87 -7.58 22.86
CA VAL A 80 -1.20 -7.05 24.19
C VAL A 80 -0.61 -5.64 24.31
N TYR A 81 -1.49 -4.65 24.42
CA TYR A 81 -1.11 -3.25 24.56
C TYR A 81 -1.43 -2.76 25.97
N THR A 82 -0.44 -2.18 26.62
CA THR A 82 -0.57 -1.60 27.97
C THR A 82 -0.27 -0.10 27.86
N PRO A 83 -1.26 0.80 27.98
CA PRO A 83 -1.07 2.24 27.90
C PRO A 83 -0.22 2.76 29.07
N ASP A 84 0.56 3.85 28.80
CA ASP A 84 1.41 4.50 29.83
C ASP A 84 0.61 5.33 30.83
N ASP A 85 -0.57 5.79 30.46
CA ASP A 85 -1.48 6.62 31.28
C ASP A 85 -2.21 5.80 32.38
N GLY A 86 -1.99 4.49 32.41
CA GLY A 86 -2.65 3.58 33.34
C GLY A 86 -4.05 3.15 32.89
N GLY A 87 -4.39 3.38 31.62
CA GLY A 87 -5.61 2.87 31.00
C GLY A 87 -5.68 1.33 31.00
N GLU A 88 -6.83 0.79 30.59
CA GLU A 88 -7.02 -0.65 30.50
C GLU A 88 -6.09 -1.29 29.46
N THR A 89 -5.58 -2.49 29.81
CA THR A 89 -4.80 -3.27 28.86
C THR A 89 -5.69 -3.86 27.78
N VAL A 90 -5.39 -3.57 26.53
CA VAL A 90 -6.08 -4.10 25.36
C VAL A 90 -5.43 -5.41 24.93
N THR A 91 -6.22 -6.46 24.72
CA THR A 91 -5.74 -7.74 24.20
C THR A 91 -6.52 -8.11 22.95
N CYS A 92 -5.80 -8.27 21.82
CA CYS A 92 -6.36 -8.75 20.56
C CYS A 92 -5.83 -10.17 20.32
N THR A 93 -6.72 -11.15 20.43
CA THR A 93 -6.36 -12.56 20.26
C THR A 93 -6.37 -12.96 18.79
N ASP A 94 -5.44 -13.83 18.38
CA ASP A 94 -5.34 -14.40 17.02
C ASP A 94 -5.23 -13.32 15.91
N ALA A 95 -4.66 -12.16 16.27
CA ALA A 95 -4.59 -10.98 15.38
C ALA A 95 -3.46 -11.05 14.34
N VAL A 96 -2.44 -11.88 14.59
CA VAL A 96 -1.24 -12.00 13.75
C VAL A 96 -0.76 -13.44 13.69
N ALA A 97 0.10 -13.77 12.74
CA ALA A 97 0.73 -15.10 12.69
C ALA A 97 1.77 -15.27 13.83
N ASP A 98 2.05 -16.51 14.24
CA ASP A 98 3.12 -16.80 15.20
C ASP A 98 4.49 -16.78 14.50
N SER A 99 5.07 -15.60 14.35
CA SER A 99 6.37 -15.37 13.72
C SER A 99 7.00 -14.08 14.27
N LYS A 100 8.31 -13.93 14.10
CA LYS A 100 9.01 -12.69 14.48
C LYS A 100 8.43 -11.49 13.73
N LYS A 101 8.23 -10.37 14.43
CA LYS A 101 7.62 -9.15 13.91
C LYS A 101 8.63 -8.01 13.77
N ALA A 102 8.48 -7.26 12.68
CA ALA A 102 8.98 -5.90 12.56
C ALA A 102 7.82 -4.93 12.88
N LEU A 103 8.07 -3.99 13.78
CA LEU A 103 7.06 -3.06 14.28
C LEU A 103 7.51 -1.63 14.01
N VAL A 104 6.64 -0.83 13.41
CA VAL A 104 6.92 0.57 13.04
C VAL A 104 5.79 1.47 13.49
N GLY A 105 6.11 2.56 14.19
CA GLY A 105 5.12 3.55 14.61
C GLY A 105 4.85 4.58 13.50
N LEU A 106 3.58 4.90 13.27
CA LEU A 106 3.12 5.94 12.36
C LEU A 106 1.92 6.68 12.96
N GLY A 107 2.11 7.87 13.46
CA GLY A 107 1.08 8.61 14.17
C GLY A 107 0.61 7.87 15.41
N THR A 108 -0.67 7.52 15.50
CA THR A 108 -1.24 6.69 16.57
C THR A 108 -1.16 5.20 16.30
N LYS A 109 -0.71 4.78 15.11
CA LYS A 109 -0.74 3.41 14.65
C LYS A 109 0.62 2.75 14.77
N ILE A 110 0.62 1.47 15.14
CA ILE A 110 1.77 0.58 15.10
C ILE A 110 1.54 -0.41 13.96
N LEU A 111 2.35 -0.31 12.92
CA LEU A 111 2.33 -1.21 11.77
C LEU A 111 3.08 -2.49 12.11
N ILE A 112 2.50 -3.65 11.78
CA ILE A 112 3.00 -4.96 12.17
C ILE A 112 3.27 -5.79 10.91
N PHE A 113 4.51 -6.17 10.71
CA PHE A 113 4.95 -6.96 9.56
C PHE A 113 5.57 -8.29 10.01
N PRO A 114 5.48 -9.36 9.22
CA PRO A 114 4.99 -9.41 7.84
C PRO A 114 3.46 -9.50 7.69
N ASP A 115 2.68 -9.44 8.78
CA ASP A 115 1.22 -9.66 8.74
C ASP A 115 0.46 -8.52 8.02
N LYS A 116 1.11 -7.38 7.80
CA LYS A 116 0.52 -6.21 7.12
C LYS A 116 -0.76 -5.72 7.79
N VAL A 117 -0.71 -5.60 9.11
CA VAL A 117 -1.79 -5.07 9.94
C VAL A 117 -1.33 -3.85 10.72
N ALA A 118 -2.26 -2.98 11.08
CA ALA A 118 -2.05 -1.82 11.94
C ALA A 118 -2.84 -1.98 13.23
N PHE A 119 -2.18 -1.77 14.37
CA PHE A 119 -2.81 -1.60 15.67
C PHE A 119 -2.91 -0.09 15.96
N ASP A 120 -4.10 0.43 16.24
CA ASP A 120 -4.28 1.84 16.64
C ASP A 120 -4.24 1.97 18.15
N THR A 121 -3.31 2.77 18.68
CA THR A 121 -3.15 3.00 20.12
C THR A 121 -4.24 3.89 20.70
N ALA A 122 -5.02 4.59 19.88
CA ALA A 122 -6.07 5.49 20.33
C ALA A 122 -7.36 4.75 20.71
N ASP A 123 -7.71 3.69 20.01
CA ASP A 123 -8.94 2.94 20.22
C ASP A 123 -8.73 1.43 20.44
N GLY A 124 -7.49 0.94 20.30
CA GLY A 124 -7.14 -0.48 20.44
C GLY A 124 -7.59 -1.36 19.28
N SER A 125 -7.99 -0.79 18.17
CA SER A 125 -8.45 -1.53 16.99
C SER A 125 -7.30 -2.12 16.18
N VAL A 126 -7.58 -3.24 15.50
CA VAL A 126 -6.66 -3.87 14.53
C VAL A 126 -7.30 -3.79 13.15
N SER A 127 -6.55 -3.30 12.18
CA SER A 127 -6.99 -3.20 10.79
C SER A 127 -5.94 -3.73 9.84
N ALA A 128 -6.36 -4.31 8.70
CA ALA A 128 -5.43 -4.69 7.64
C ALA A 128 -4.86 -3.44 6.96
N LEU A 129 -3.57 -3.46 6.62
CA LEU A 129 -2.93 -2.41 5.82
C LEU A 129 -3.36 -2.50 4.35
N GLY A 130 -3.57 -3.73 3.85
CA GLY A 130 -4.12 -3.98 2.54
C GLY A 130 -5.63 -3.80 2.51
N ALA A 131 -6.16 -3.35 1.37
CA ALA A 131 -7.58 -3.38 1.08
C ALA A 131 -7.82 -4.43 0.00
N CYS A 132 -8.86 -5.23 0.18
CA CYS A 132 -9.32 -6.19 -0.82
C CYS A 132 -10.81 -5.97 -1.08
N TRP A 133 -11.18 -5.99 -2.35
CA TRP A 133 -12.56 -5.99 -2.80
C TRP A 133 -12.77 -7.13 -3.78
N LYS A 134 -13.91 -7.81 -3.67
CA LYS A 134 -14.30 -8.93 -4.56
C LYS A 134 -15.72 -8.71 -5.05
N ALA A 135 -15.93 -8.98 -6.33
CA ALA A 135 -17.24 -8.90 -6.96
C ALA A 135 -18.06 -10.17 -6.65
N GLU A 136 -18.53 -10.30 -5.43
CA GLU A 136 -19.36 -11.44 -5.02
C GLU A 136 -20.81 -11.24 -5.50
N GLY A 137 -21.14 -11.81 -6.67
CA GLY A 137 -22.48 -11.72 -7.26
C GLY A 137 -22.88 -10.33 -7.76
N GLN A 138 -21.92 -9.42 -7.90
CA GLN A 138 -22.13 -8.05 -8.39
C GLN A 138 -21.66 -7.90 -9.83
N SER A 139 -22.25 -6.97 -10.56
CA SER A 139 -21.74 -6.55 -11.86
C SER A 139 -20.58 -5.59 -11.70
N VAL A 140 -19.57 -5.76 -12.55
CA VAL A 140 -18.43 -4.84 -12.68
C VAL A 140 -18.44 -4.32 -14.12
N GLU A 141 -18.47 -3.01 -14.28
CA GLU A 141 -18.41 -2.36 -15.58
C GLU A 141 -17.00 -1.81 -15.82
N PHE A 142 -16.48 -2.05 -17.01
CA PHE A 142 -15.20 -1.55 -17.47
C PHE A 142 -15.44 -0.62 -18.67
N ALA A 143 -14.93 0.59 -18.61
CA ALA A 143 -15.08 1.56 -19.68
C ALA A 143 -13.80 2.35 -19.92
N PRO A 144 -13.46 2.66 -21.18
CA PRO A 144 -12.34 3.56 -21.48
C PRO A 144 -12.67 4.95 -20.97
N CYS A 145 -11.70 5.60 -20.37
CA CYS A 145 -11.88 6.92 -19.80
C CYS A 145 -10.63 7.78 -19.92
N ASP A 146 -10.78 9.06 -19.58
CA ASP A 146 -9.63 9.95 -19.35
C ASP A 146 -9.06 9.80 -17.93
N ALA A 147 -8.03 10.57 -17.62
CA ALA A 147 -7.36 10.53 -16.30
C ALA A 147 -8.28 10.95 -15.15
N GLU A 148 -9.32 11.70 -15.41
CA GLU A 148 -10.33 12.12 -14.45
C GLU A 148 -11.48 11.12 -14.28
N GLY A 149 -11.45 10.02 -15.07
CA GLY A 149 -12.48 8.96 -15.02
C GLY A 149 -13.73 9.25 -15.84
N ARG A 150 -13.69 10.24 -16.77
CA ARG A 150 -14.80 10.50 -17.68
C ARG A 150 -14.74 9.51 -18.83
N THR A 151 -15.81 8.74 -18.99
CA THR A 151 -15.86 7.66 -19.98
C THR A 151 -15.99 8.13 -21.40
N TYR A 152 -15.33 7.42 -22.30
CA TYR A 152 -15.55 7.54 -23.74
C TYR A 152 -16.63 6.51 -24.13
N THR A 153 -17.77 6.99 -24.62
CA THR A 153 -18.85 6.12 -25.07
C THR A 153 -18.89 6.13 -26.60
N PRO A 154 -18.48 5.04 -27.27
CA PRO A 154 -18.59 4.95 -28.71
C PRO A 154 -20.05 4.95 -29.14
N THR A 155 -20.36 5.71 -30.19
CA THR A 155 -21.69 5.77 -30.80
C THR A 155 -21.86 4.74 -31.92
N GLY A 156 -20.78 4.06 -32.30
CA GLY A 156 -20.74 3.01 -33.29
C GLY A 156 -19.47 2.18 -33.20
N VAL A 157 -19.55 0.97 -33.71
CA VAL A 157 -18.46 0.00 -33.79
C VAL A 157 -18.43 -0.57 -35.20
N GLY A 158 -17.26 -0.68 -35.82
CA GLY A 158 -17.15 -1.27 -37.16
C GLY A 158 -15.75 -1.13 -37.73
N ARG A 159 -15.56 -1.68 -38.93
CA ARG A 159 -14.28 -1.59 -39.68
C ARG A 159 -14.11 -0.27 -40.37
N GLU A 160 -15.22 0.29 -40.83
CA GLU A 160 -15.23 1.53 -41.61
C GLU A 160 -15.90 2.63 -40.79
N GLU A 161 -15.31 3.80 -40.86
CA GLU A 161 -15.83 4.99 -40.22
C GLU A 161 -17.17 5.43 -40.88
N PRO A 162 -18.11 6.02 -40.10
CA PRO A 162 -19.36 6.55 -40.67
C PRO A 162 -19.12 7.60 -41.74
N GLU A 163 -19.86 7.54 -42.84
CA GLU A 163 -19.77 8.48 -43.95
C GLU A 163 -20.11 9.94 -43.61
N SER A 164 -20.94 10.13 -42.58
CA SER A 164 -21.45 11.43 -42.15
C SER A 164 -21.36 11.59 -40.62
N PRO A 165 -20.14 11.68 -40.08
CA PRO A 165 -19.96 11.76 -38.64
C PRO A 165 -20.34 13.14 -38.08
N ALA A 166 -20.87 13.17 -36.86
CA ALA A 166 -21.09 14.40 -36.11
C ALA A 166 -19.80 14.87 -35.41
N ASP A 167 -19.67 16.17 -35.19
CA ASP A 167 -18.54 16.71 -34.44
C ASP A 167 -18.50 16.14 -32.99
N GLY A 168 -17.35 15.68 -32.56
CA GLY A 168 -17.18 15.00 -31.27
C GLY A 168 -17.72 13.57 -31.23
N GLN A 169 -18.17 13.00 -32.33
CA GLN A 169 -18.60 11.61 -32.38
C GLN A 169 -17.42 10.68 -32.09
N ILE A 170 -17.66 9.71 -31.19
CA ILE A 170 -16.68 8.68 -30.86
C ILE A 170 -17.07 7.39 -31.57
N PHE A 171 -16.10 6.77 -32.23
CA PHE A 171 -16.28 5.52 -32.95
C PHE A 171 -15.21 4.52 -32.57
N LEU A 172 -15.59 3.26 -32.35
CA LEU A 172 -14.67 2.17 -32.10
C LEU A 172 -14.40 1.44 -33.41
N LYS A 173 -13.26 1.70 -34.00
CA LYS A 173 -12.78 1.04 -35.21
C LYS A 173 -12.15 -0.29 -34.80
N VAL A 174 -12.69 -1.40 -35.26
CA VAL A 174 -12.25 -2.76 -34.90
C VAL A 174 -11.86 -3.52 -36.16
N GLU A 175 -10.91 -4.44 -36.02
CA GLU A 175 -10.55 -5.36 -37.11
C GLU A 175 -11.50 -6.53 -37.21
N ASP A 176 -12.03 -6.99 -36.06
CA ASP A 176 -12.95 -8.12 -35.95
C ASP A 176 -14.34 -7.67 -35.45
N GLU A 177 -15.29 -7.51 -36.36
CA GLU A 177 -16.66 -7.13 -36.02
C GLU A 177 -17.44 -8.24 -35.31
N GLU A 178 -17.02 -9.49 -35.43
CA GLU A 178 -17.67 -10.61 -34.74
C GLU A 178 -17.33 -10.64 -33.26
N HIS A 179 -16.21 -9.99 -32.87
CA HIS A 179 -15.75 -9.94 -31.49
C HIS A 179 -15.37 -8.52 -31.06
N PRO A 180 -16.31 -7.56 -31.08
CA PRO A 180 -16.04 -6.14 -30.78
C PRO A 180 -15.65 -5.89 -29.30
N TRP A 181 -15.70 -6.88 -28.44
CA TRP A 181 -15.14 -6.82 -27.07
C TRP A 181 -13.66 -7.13 -27.03
N ARG A 182 -13.13 -7.81 -28.04
CA ARG A 182 -11.70 -8.00 -28.22
C ARG A 182 -11.18 -6.70 -28.82
N TYR A 183 -10.50 -5.94 -27.97
CA TYR A 183 -9.95 -4.68 -28.39
C TYR A 183 -8.70 -4.91 -29.24
N ASP A 184 -8.90 -4.98 -30.55
CA ASP A 184 -7.85 -5.00 -31.56
C ASP A 184 -7.92 -3.79 -32.49
N GLY A 185 -8.70 -2.78 -32.09
CA GLY A 185 -8.97 -1.59 -32.85
C GLY A 185 -8.54 -0.29 -32.17
N THR A 186 -9.06 0.81 -32.69
CA THR A 186 -8.75 2.16 -32.21
C THR A 186 -10.03 2.89 -31.86
N LEU A 187 -10.08 3.48 -30.67
CA LEU A 187 -11.13 4.42 -30.31
C LEU A 187 -10.78 5.79 -30.90
N GLU A 188 -11.66 6.33 -31.73
CA GLU A 188 -11.43 7.55 -32.48
C GLU A 188 -12.52 8.58 -32.22
N VAL A 189 -12.15 9.86 -32.24
CA VAL A 189 -13.07 10.99 -32.17
C VAL A 189 -13.01 11.79 -33.45
N TYR A 190 -14.18 12.14 -33.99
CA TYR A 190 -14.26 12.99 -35.17
C TYR A 190 -14.20 14.47 -34.82
N SER A 191 -13.44 15.22 -35.55
CA SER A 191 -13.42 16.68 -35.47
C SER A 191 -13.91 17.29 -36.79
N ALA A 192 -15.07 17.95 -36.78
CA ALA A 192 -15.63 18.63 -37.92
C ALA A 192 -14.74 19.81 -38.39
N ALA A 193 -13.96 20.41 -37.47
CA ALA A 193 -13.05 21.49 -37.78
C ALA A 193 -11.87 21.04 -38.66
N SER A 194 -11.37 19.81 -38.46
CA SER A 194 -10.29 19.23 -39.28
C SER A 194 -10.78 18.29 -40.37
N GLY A 195 -12.05 17.82 -40.26
CA GLY A 195 -12.61 16.81 -41.16
C GLY A 195 -11.99 15.42 -40.98
N ASN A 196 -11.32 15.18 -39.86
CA ASN A 196 -10.57 13.95 -39.63
C ASN A 196 -10.96 13.26 -38.32
N TRP A 197 -10.80 11.95 -38.32
CA TRP A 197 -10.82 11.11 -37.10
C TRP A 197 -9.45 11.16 -36.45
N THR A 198 -9.44 11.22 -35.12
CA THR A 198 -8.22 11.24 -34.30
C THR A 198 -8.32 10.21 -33.23
N ALA A 199 -7.32 9.35 -33.11
CA ALA A 199 -7.26 8.34 -32.06
C ALA A 199 -7.27 8.96 -30.66
N LEU A 200 -8.12 8.42 -29.79
CA LEU A 200 -8.16 8.78 -28.36
C LEU A 200 -7.09 7.99 -27.60
N PRO A 201 -6.37 8.63 -26.68
CA PRO A 201 -5.40 7.93 -25.86
C PRO A 201 -6.11 7.01 -24.86
N LEU A 202 -5.85 5.72 -24.94
CA LEU A 202 -6.44 4.68 -24.08
C LEU A 202 -5.45 4.26 -22.98
N GLY A 203 -5.09 5.17 -22.12
CA GLY A 203 -4.20 4.87 -20.98
C GLY A 203 -4.93 4.63 -19.66
N TYR A 204 -6.28 4.72 -19.67
CA TYR A 204 -7.07 4.65 -18.44
C TYR A 204 -8.34 3.83 -18.64
N CYS A 205 -8.69 3.07 -17.61
CA CYS A 205 -9.91 2.30 -17.53
C CYS A 205 -10.69 2.68 -16.28
N ARG A 206 -11.97 2.99 -16.44
CA ARG A 206 -12.90 3.19 -15.35
C ARG A 206 -13.52 1.85 -14.98
N ILE A 207 -13.38 1.49 -13.70
CA ILE A 207 -13.98 0.31 -13.09
C ILE A 207 -15.13 0.77 -12.21
N THR A 208 -16.36 0.51 -12.64
CA THR A 208 -17.56 0.77 -11.84
C THR A 208 -17.94 -0.50 -11.09
N ALA A 209 -17.79 -0.47 -9.78
CA ALA A 209 -17.98 -1.64 -8.92
C ALA A 209 -18.46 -1.17 -7.54
N ALA A 210 -19.64 -1.60 -7.12
CA ALA A 210 -20.26 -1.12 -5.89
C ALA A 210 -19.40 -1.41 -4.67
N GLY A 211 -19.06 -0.37 -3.91
CA GLY A 211 -18.25 -0.45 -2.70
C GLY A 211 -16.74 -0.57 -2.92
N ALA A 212 -16.25 -0.69 -4.16
CA ALA A 212 -14.82 -0.73 -4.42
C ALA A 212 -14.15 0.63 -4.13
N GLN A 213 -14.81 1.72 -4.53
CA GLN A 213 -14.30 3.08 -4.32
C GLN A 213 -14.12 3.44 -2.84
N GLU A 214 -14.80 2.76 -1.93
CA GLU A 214 -14.67 3.01 -0.47
C GLU A 214 -13.39 2.43 0.12
N LYS A 215 -12.76 1.49 -0.59
CA LYS A 215 -11.61 0.73 -0.09
C LYS A 215 -10.27 1.23 -0.61
N PHE A 216 -10.27 1.99 -1.70
CA PHE A 216 -9.05 2.43 -2.36
C PHE A 216 -8.98 3.95 -2.43
N CYS A 217 -7.75 4.45 -2.43
CA CYS A 217 -7.46 5.87 -2.54
C CYS A 217 -6.71 6.17 -3.85
N GLN A 218 -6.75 7.43 -4.28
CA GLN A 218 -5.90 7.91 -5.37
C GLN A 218 -4.43 7.59 -5.06
N TRP A 219 -3.71 7.11 -6.08
CA TRP A 219 -2.32 6.67 -6.04
C TRP A 219 -2.06 5.33 -5.35
N ASP A 220 -3.10 4.61 -4.92
CA ASP A 220 -2.91 3.21 -4.54
C ASP A 220 -2.45 2.39 -5.74
N THR A 221 -1.50 1.49 -5.52
CA THR A 221 -1.23 0.41 -6.48
C THR A 221 -2.17 -0.74 -6.15
N VAL A 222 -2.96 -1.13 -7.13
CA VAL A 222 -3.98 -2.17 -7.00
C VAL A 222 -3.68 -3.29 -7.98
N THR A 223 -3.61 -4.52 -7.49
CA THR A 223 -3.57 -5.69 -8.35
C THR A 223 -5.01 -6.07 -8.73
N VAL A 224 -5.31 -6.01 -10.01
CA VAL A 224 -6.60 -6.44 -10.58
C VAL A 224 -6.47 -7.89 -11.01
N GLN A 225 -7.47 -8.72 -10.71
CA GLN A 225 -7.51 -10.13 -11.05
C GLN A 225 -8.92 -10.55 -11.48
N GLY A 226 -9.00 -11.60 -12.27
CA GLY A 226 -10.27 -12.21 -12.65
C GLY A 226 -10.98 -11.54 -13.81
N THR A 227 -10.32 -10.62 -14.51
CA THR A 227 -10.87 -9.99 -15.72
C THR A 227 -10.50 -10.76 -16.99
N ALA A 228 -9.53 -11.68 -16.91
CA ALA A 228 -9.08 -12.49 -18.04
C ALA A 228 -10.07 -13.62 -18.38
N ALA A 229 -10.27 -13.85 -19.68
CA ALA A 229 -10.97 -15.05 -20.13
C ALA A 229 -10.02 -16.25 -20.09
N LYS A 230 -10.47 -17.37 -19.55
CA LYS A 230 -9.66 -18.59 -19.45
C LYS A 230 -9.32 -19.24 -20.80
N GLN A 231 -10.04 -18.90 -21.87
CA GLN A 231 -9.76 -19.46 -23.20
C GLN A 231 -8.68 -18.62 -23.87
N ALA A 232 -7.51 -19.22 -24.04
CA ALA A 232 -6.38 -18.61 -24.71
C ALA A 232 -6.76 -17.98 -26.06
N GLY A 233 -6.44 -16.72 -26.27
CA GLY A 233 -6.64 -16.00 -27.52
C GLY A 233 -8.00 -15.32 -27.71
N GLN A 234 -8.86 -15.26 -26.67
CA GLN A 234 -10.17 -14.64 -26.82
C GLN A 234 -10.26 -13.20 -26.36
N TRP A 235 -9.55 -12.81 -25.30
CA TRP A 235 -9.27 -11.45 -24.89
C TRP A 235 -8.14 -11.39 -23.85
N GLU A 236 -7.38 -10.34 -23.89
CA GLU A 236 -6.46 -9.99 -22.84
C GLU A 236 -7.16 -9.02 -21.87
N ALA A 237 -6.78 -9.10 -20.62
CA ALA A 237 -7.55 -8.53 -19.55
C ALA A 237 -6.78 -7.44 -18.85
N LEU A 238 -7.50 -6.67 -18.04
CA LEU A 238 -6.94 -5.69 -17.14
C LEU A 238 -6.21 -6.34 -15.94
N ASP A 239 -5.98 -7.65 -15.96
CA ASP A 239 -5.29 -8.36 -14.88
C ASP A 239 -3.83 -7.88 -14.75
N GLY A 240 -3.45 -7.54 -13.53
CA GLY A 240 -2.11 -7.04 -13.22
C GLY A 240 -2.11 -5.86 -12.26
N ASP A 241 -0.94 -5.27 -12.09
CA ASP A 241 -0.77 -4.12 -11.21
C ASP A 241 -1.16 -2.83 -11.95
N CYS A 242 -2.13 -2.12 -11.39
CA CYS A 242 -2.63 -0.84 -11.88
C CYS A 242 -2.49 0.24 -10.82
N VAL A 243 -2.34 1.49 -11.24
CA VAL A 243 -2.35 2.65 -10.33
C VAL A 243 -3.73 3.30 -10.38
N VAL A 244 -4.34 3.52 -9.21
CA VAL A 244 -5.58 4.30 -9.07
C VAL A 244 -5.28 5.77 -9.32
N TYR A 245 -5.79 6.31 -10.40
CA TYR A 245 -5.54 7.70 -10.81
C TYR A 245 -6.62 8.65 -10.30
N ALA A 246 -7.86 8.20 -10.27
CA ALA A 246 -8.98 8.93 -9.70
C ALA A 246 -9.96 7.98 -9.00
N VAL A 247 -10.59 8.49 -7.96
CA VAL A 247 -11.69 7.82 -7.25
C VAL A 247 -12.91 8.73 -7.40
N THR A 248 -13.98 8.19 -7.93
CA THR A 248 -15.26 8.92 -8.07
C THR A 248 -16.28 8.36 -7.09
N GLU A 249 -17.50 8.89 -7.06
CA GLU A 249 -18.55 8.46 -6.14
C GLU A 249 -18.86 6.95 -6.22
N ASN A 250 -18.71 6.33 -7.39
CA ASN A 250 -19.10 4.93 -7.63
C ASN A 250 -18.07 4.13 -8.45
N SER A 251 -16.90 4.69 -8.73
CA SER A 251 -15.91 4.01 -9.58
C SER A 251 -14.48 4.39 -9.26
N LEU A 252 -13.57 3.56 -9.75
CA LEU A 252 -12.13 3.77 -9.74
C LEU A 252 -11.67 3.99 -11.18
N CYS A 253 -10.84 5.00 -11.41
CA CYS A 253 -10.09 5.15 -12.64
C CYS A 253 -8.69 4.60 -12.42
N VAL A 254 -8.32 3.57 -13.15
CA VAL A 254 -7.00 2.98 -13.07
C VAL A 254 -6.21 3.28 -14.35
N ARG A 255 -4.92 3.58 -14.18
CA ARG A 255 -3.99 3.60 -15.28
C ARG A 255 -3.57 2.16 -15.53
N ALA A 256 -3.94 1.65 -16.68
CA ALA A 256 -3.49 0.35 -17.16
C ALA A 256 -2.28 0.51 -18.06
N ASP A 257 -1.50 -0.55 -18.24
CA ASP A 257 -0.40 -0.53 -19.21
C ASP A 257 -1.00 -0.39 -20.62
N PRO A 258 -0.59 0.62 -21.41
CA PRO A 258 -1.13 0.83 -22.74
C PRO A 258 -0.82 -0.29 -23.75
N ALA A 259 -0.03 -1.27 -23.37
CA ALA A 259 0.28 -2.43 -24.21
C ALA A 259 -0.74 -3.59 -24.07
N GLY A 260 -1.71 -3.47 -23.16
CA GLY A 260 -2.74 -4.50 -22.96
C GLY A 260 -4.00 -4.26 -23.79
N ASP A 261 -4.60 -5.31 -24.29
CA ASP A 261 -5.95 -5.29 -24.87
C ASP A 261 -6.97 -5.14 -23.74
N TYR A 262 -7.63 -4.00 -23.66
CA TYR A 262 -8.70 -3.76 -22.71
C TYR A 262 -10.00 -4.30 -23.23
N PHE A 263 -10.76 -4.98 -22.41
CA PHE A 263 -12.16 -5.14 -22.76
C PHE A 263 -13.04 -4.11 -22.05
N TYR A 264 -13.99 -3.66 -22.81
CA TYR A 264 -14.96 -2.68 -22.40
C TYR A 264 -16.31 -3.36 -22.31
N GLY A 265 -16.98 -3.26 -21.19
CA GLY A 265 -18.27 -3.87 -21.01
C GLY A 265 -18.61 -4.09 -19.55
N THR A 266 -19.59 -4.91 -19.32
CA THR A 266 -20.07 -5.27 -17.98
C THR A 266 -19.83 -6.74 -17.73
N LEU A 267 -19.12 -7.05 -16.68
CA LEU A 267 -18.94 -8.39 -16.16
C LEU A 267 -19.93 -8.61 -15.01
N VAL A 268 -20.88 -9.50 -15.22
CA VAL A 268 -21.83 -9.91 -14.18
C VAL A 268 -21.40 -11.25 -13.62
N GLN A 269 -21.15 -11.31 -12.32
CA GLN A 269 -20.79 -12.54 -11.62
C GLN A 269 -22.01 -13.15 -10.95
N GLY A 270 -22.42 -14.34 -11.44
CA GLY A 270 -23.45 -15.16 -10.84
C GLY A 270 -22.88 -16.38 -10.09
N THR A 271 -23.76 -17.20 -9.55
CA THR A 271 -23.39 -18.43 -8.82
C THR A 271 -22.79 -19.51 -9.73
N ASP A 272 -23.13 -19.53 -11.02
CA ASP A 272 -22.76 -20.62 -11.93
C ASP A 272 -21.83 -20.19 -13.07
N ALA A 273 -21.88 -18.93 -13.50
CA ALA A 273 -21.00 -18.37 -14.52
C ALA A 273 -21.03 -16.85 -14.47
N ALA A 274 -19.88 -16.23 -14.69
CA ALA A 274 -19.80 -14.82 -14.97
C ALA A 274 -20.26 -14.57 -16.41
N GLN A 275 -21.01 -13.50 -16.63
CA GLN A 275 -21.42 -13.05 -17.96
C GLN A 275 -20.77 -11.72 -18.25
N TRP A 276 -20.15 -11.66 -19.41
CA TRP A 276 -19.57 -10.44 -19.94
C TRP A 276 -20.45 -9.91 -21.09
N THR A 277 -20.80 -8.64 -21.04
CA THR A 277 -21.61 -7.98 -22.07
C THR A 277 -20.81 -6.85 -22.67
N SER A 278 -20.79 -6.75 -24.01
CA SER A 278 -20.13 -5.66 -24.72
C SER A 278 -20.76 -4.30 -24.40
N LEU A 279 -20.01 -3.21 -24.61
CA LEU A 279 -20.47 -1.84 -24.31
C LEU A 279 -21.76 -1.45 -25.00
N ASP A 280 -21.97 -1.94 -26.24
CA ASP A 280 -23.16 -1.69 -27.04
C ASP A 280 -24.33 -2.63 -26.68
N GLY A 281 -24.11 -3.59 -25.74
CA GLY A 281 -25.09 -4.56 -25.31
C GLY A 281 -25.43 -5.65 -26.37
N SER A 282 -24.76 -5.66 -27.51
CA SER A 282 -25.07 -6.55 -28.64
C SER A 282 -24.62 -7.98 -28.40
N GLN A 283 -23.65 -8.19 -27.54
CA GLN A 283 -23.07 -9.51 -27.30
C GLN A 283 -22.89 -9.80 -25.82
N THR A 284 -23.21 -11.05 -25.46
CA THR A 284 -23.01 -11.57 -24.10
C THR A 284 -22.28 -12.90 -24.16
N ARG A 285 -21.28 -13.09 -23.34
CA ARG A 285 -20.56 -14.36 -23.20
C ARG A 285 -20.54 -14.83 -21.77
N SER A 286 -20.61 -16.14 -21.60
CA SER A 286 -20.40 -16.79 -20.31
C SER A 286 -18.90 -17.04 -20.10
N ILE A 287 -18.41 -16.63 -18.91
CA ILE A 287 -17.05 -16.90 -18.44
C ILE A 287 -17.14 -17.97 -17.35
N ALA A 288 -16.16 -18.86 -17.26
CA ALA A 288 -16.15 -19.90 -16.24
C ALA A 288 -16.26 -19.31 -14.82
N ALA A 289 -17.09 -19.91 -13.99
CA ALA A 289 -17.47 -19.45 -12.65
C ALA A 289 -16.30 -19.21 -11.66
N GLU A 290 -15.10 -19.73 -11.99
CA GLU A 290 -13.93 -19.59 -11.13
C GLU A 290 -13.26 -18.21 -11.21
N GLN A 291 -13.70 -17.35 -12.10
CA GLN A 291 -13.13 -16.01 -12.24
C GLN A 291 -14.00 -14.99 -11.51
N THR A 292 -13.55 -14.62 -10.32
CA THR A 292 -14.11 -13.50 -9.57
C THR A 292 -13.23 -12.29 -9.74
N VAL A 293 -13.78 -11.17 -10.19
CA VAL A 293 -13.02 -9.92 -10.22
C VAL A 293 -12.63 -9.53 -8.80
N GLN A 294 -11.36 -9.36 -8.59
CA GLN A 294 -10.77 -8.97 -7.32
C GLN A 294 -9.84 -7.79 -7.51
N LEU A 295 -9.92 -6.84 -6.62
CA LEU A 295 -9.02 -5.70 -6.50
C LEU A 295 -8.33 -5.79 -5.14
N GLU A 296 -7.00 -5.76 -5.11
CA GLU A 296 -6.23 -5.84 -3.89
C GLU A 296 -5.17 -4.75 -3.87
N ARG A 297 -5.13 -3.94 -2.79
CA ARG A 297 -4.06 -2.96 -2.61
C ARG A 297 -2.75 -3.67 -2.37
N ARG A 298 -1.74 -3.34 -3.16
CA ARG A 298 -0.39 -3.82 -2.97
C ARG A 298 0.25 -3.12 -1.77
N VAL A 299 0.53 -3.88 -0.73
CA VAL A 299 1.31 -3.41 0.42
C VAL A 299 2.73 -3.94 0.26
N PRO A 300 3.75 -3.08 0.13
CA PRO A 300 5.13 -3.51 -0.01
C PRO A 300 5.59 -4.28 1.23
N ASP A 301 6.57 -5.16 1.07
CA ASP A 301 7.26 -5.80 2.17
C ASP A 301 8.27 -4.82 2.81
N LEU A 302 8.51 -4.99 4.12
CA LEU A 302 9.26 -4.05 4.92
C LEU A 302 10.79 -4.29 4.95
N ASP A 303 11.32 -5.09 4.05
CA ASP A 303 12.76 -5.43 4.05
C ASP A 303 13.68 -4.19 3.94
N PHE A 304 13.15 -3.07 3.46
CA PHE A 304 13.91 -1.82 3.34
C PHE A 304 13.75 -0.84 4.53
N VAL A 305 12.78 -1.03 5.41
CA VAL A 305 12.53 -0.09 6.55
C VAL A 305 13.53 -0.29 7.67
N THR A 306 14.13 -1.46 7.79
CA THR A 306 15.18 -1.74 8.77
C THR A 306 16.50 -1.06 8.45
N GLU A 307 16.71 -0.57 7.24
CA GLU A 307 17.94 0.12 6.81
C GLU A 307 17.84 1.65 6.94
N CYS A 308 16.65 2.21 7.14
CA CYS A 308 16.45 3.66 7.25
C CYS A 308 16.56 4.21 8.68
N ASP A 309 16.69 3.37 9.70
CA ASP A 309 16.76 3.74 11.11
C ASP A 309 18.22 3.90 11.64
N ASN A 310 19.20 4.16 10.76
CA ASN A 310 20.59 4.41 11.15
C ASN A 310 20.98 5.87 10.91
#